data_0dd60d7f96fa8222148448a000e7fd2c
#
_entry.id   0dd60d7f96fa8222148448a000e7fd2c
#
_cell.length_a   1.000
_cell.length_b   1.000
_cell.length_c   1.000
_cell.angle_alpha   90.00
_cell.angle_beta   90.00
_cell.angle_gamma   90.00
#
_symmetry.space_group_name_H-M   'P 1'
#
loop_
_entity.id
_entity.type
_entity.pdbx_description
1 polymer ?
#
loop_
_entity_poly.entity_id
_entity_poly.type
_entity_poly.pdbx_seq_one_letter_code
_entity_poly.pdbx_strand_id
1 'polypeptide(L)'
;MPIKTFLFALLLSLSLSAQAALAIQHWQTPQGARVLFVESHELPMLDIAVDFPAGSARDPAAKAGLAQLTHGLLDQGAGGLSDSAIAHRLADVGAVLSGNFDRDRAGVTLRTLSSAAEKDKALDLLARVLQQPEFPQPVIKREKQRLIASIREAEADPGTVADKAF
;
A
#
# COMPACT_ATOMS: atom_id res chain seq x y z
N MET A 1 61.14 5.05 3.73
CA MET A 1 59.82 4.76 4.17
C MET A 1 59.44 3.37 3.70
N PRO A 2 59.00 2.44 4.59
CA PRO A 2 58.76 1.06 4.20
C PRO A 2 57.54 0.97 3.29
N ILE A 3 57.68 0.28 2.18
CA ILE A 3 56.64 -0.01 1.16
C ILE A 3 55.34 -0.48 1.80
N LYS A 4 55.39 -1.15 2.94
CA LYS A 4 54.25 -1.66 3.72
C LYS A 4 53.34 -0.56 4.22
N THR A 5 53.86 0.62 4.63
CA THR A 5 53.03 1.75 5.09
C THR A 5 52.36 2.50 3.92
N PHE A 6 53.00 2.51 2.76
CA PHE A 6 52.40 3.09 1.56
C PHE A 6 51.26 2.20 1.03
N LEU A 7 51.45 0.88 1.04
CA LEU A 7 50.41 -0.08 0.64
C LEU A 7 49.17 -0.04 1.57
N PHE A 8 49.41 0.11 2.87
CA PHE A 8 48.36 0.20 3.88
C PHE A 8 47.55 1.52 3.74
N ALA A 9 48.22 2.62 3.48
CA ALA A 9 47.57 3.92 3.21
C ALA A 9 46.77 3.91 1.89
N LEU A 10 47.23 3.19 0.86
CA LEU A 10 46.54 3.03 -0.42
C LEU A 10 45.29 2.16 -0.26
N LEU A 11 45.33 1.09 0.53
CA LEU A 11 44.17 0.24 0.86
C LEU A 11 43.12 0.97 1.70
N LEU A 12 43.53 1.85 2.59
CA LEU A 12 42.61 2.66 3.40
C LEU A 12 41.86 3.73 2.55
N SER A 13 42.52 4.25 1.49
CA SER A 13 41.89 5.23 0.60
C SER A 13 40.86 4.63 -0.36
N LEU A 14 40.89 3.32 -0.62
CA LEU A 14 39.89 2.63 -1.46
C LEU A 14 38.59 2.27 -0.73
N SER A 15 38.52 2.40 0.60
CA SER A 15 37.35 2.03 1.39
C SER A 15 36.30 3.16 1.52
N LEU A 16 36.48 4.31 0.89
CA LEU A 16 35.67 5.52 1.15
C LEU A 16 34.49 5.77 0.20
N SER A 17 34.07 4.82 -0.62
CA SER A 17 33.06 5.13 -1.66
C SER A 17 31.97 4.09 -1.83
N ALA A 18 31.38 3.58 -0.75
CA ALA A 18 30.19 2.75 -0.86
C ALA A 18 28.99 3.40 -0.14
N GLN A 19 28.65 4.63 -0.52
CA GLN A 19 27.35 5.20 -0.17
C GLN A 19 26.41 5.05 -1.36
N ALA A 20 25.84 3.85 -1.51
CA ALA A 20 24.65 3.67 -2.33
C ALA A 20 23.42 4.19 -1.56
N ALA A 21 23.37 5.50 -1.30
CA ALA A 21 22.16 6.12 -0.80
C ALA A 21 21.16 6.18 -1.95
N LEU A 22 20.02 5.47 -1.82
CA LEU A 22 18.91 5.60 -2.75
C LEU A 22 18.50 7.08 -2.83
N ALA A 23 18.55 7.66 -4.02
CA ALA A 23 18.14 9.04 -4.25
C ALA A 23 16.60 9.11 -4.22
N ILE A 24 16.05 9.57 -3.11
CA ILE A 24 14.60 9.79 -2.98
C ILE A 24 14.29 11.16 -3.58
N GLN A 25 13.56 11.17 -4.70
CA GLN A 25 12.98 12.38 -5.26
C GLN A 25 11.65 12.68 -4.58
N HIS A 26 11.35 13.94 -4.34
CA HIS A 26 10.09 14.35 -3.73
C HIS A 26 9.54 15.61 -4.37
N TRP A 27 8.22 15.65 -4.52
CA TRP A 27 7.48 16.82 -5.00
C TRP A 27 6.05 16.81 -4.50
N GLN A 28 5.32 17.87 -4.80
CA GLN A 28 3.90 17.96 -4.53
C GLN A 28 3.15 18.19 -5.84
N THR A 29 2.02 17.50 -6.00
CA THR A 29 1.13 17.72 -7.14
C THR A 29 0.39 19.05 -7.00
N PRO A 30 -0.16 19.60 -8.09
CA PRO A 30 -0.99 20.82 -8.01
C PRO A 30 -2.18 20.69 -7.06
N GLN A 31 -2.69 19.47 -6.84
CA GLN A 31 -3.79 19.16 -5.93
C GLN A 31 -3.34 18.90 -4.49
N GLY A 32 -2.04 19.05 -4.19
CA GLY A 32 -1.51 18.96 -2.84
C GLY A 32 -1.04 17.56 -2.40
N ALA A 33 -1.11 16.54 -3.24
CA ALA A 33 -0.58 15.22 -2.91
C ALA A 33 0.95 15.24 -2.87
N ARG A 34 1.54 14.71 -1.80
CA ARG A 34 3.00 14.53 -1.70
C ARG A 34 3.40 13.25 -2.42
N VAL A 35 4.42 13.35 -3.26
CA VAL A 35 4.97 12.21 -3.99
C VAL A 35 6.41 11.97 -3.53
N LEU A 36 6.73 10.73 -3.24
CA LEU A 36 8.07 10.23 -2.99
C LEU A 36 8.36 9.21 -4.09
N PHE A 37 9.46 9.38 -4.80
CA PHE A 37 9.84 8.51 -5.90
C PHE A 37 11.28 8.02 -5.74
N VAL A 38 11.45 6.72 -5.92
CA VAL A 38 12.75 6.07 -5.95
C VAL A 38 12.86 5.34 -7.28
N GLU A 39 13.86 5.70 -8.05
CA GLU A 39 14.16 5.05 -9.32
C GLU A 39 15.01 3.81 -9.08
N SER A 40 14.58 2.66 -9.64
CA SER A 40 15.31 1.39 -9.64
C SER A 40 15.14 0.70 -10.99
N HIS A 41 16.23 0.24 -11.57
CA HIS A 41 16.25 -0.42 -12.87
C HIS A 41 16.60 -1.90 -12.80
N GLU A 42 16.66 -2.47 -11.60
CA GLU A 42 17.03 -3.89 -11.42
C GLU A 42 15.97 -4.84 -11.98
N LEU A 43 14.69 -4.46 -11.86
CA LEU A 43 13.57 -5.23 -12.36
C LEU A 43 12.62 -4.32 -13.16
N PRO A 44 12.00 -4.82 -14.24
CA PRO A 44 11.03 -4.07 -15.04
C PRO A 44 9.67 -3.99 -14.33
N MET A 45 9.64 -3.43 -13.13
CA MET A 45 8.47 -3.36 -12.26
C MET A 45 8.21 -1.93 -11.79
N LEU A 46 6.95 -1.66 -11.45
CA LEU A 46 6.49 -0.42 -10.84
C LEU A 46 5.68 -0.75 -9.59
N ASP A 47 6.10 -0.23 -8.46
CA ASP A 47 5.38 -0.27 -7.20
C ASP A 47 4.81 1.12 -6.89
N ILE A 48 3.52 1.20 -6.63
CA ILE A 48 2.83 2.43 -6.24
C ILE A 48 2.11 2.18 -4.92
N ALA A 49 2.29 3.08 -3.96
CA ALA A 49 1.48 3.13 -2.75
C ALA A 49 0.77 4.48 -2.68
N VAL A 50 -0.53 4.46 -2.48
CA VAL A 50 -1.36 5.66 -2.28
C VAL A 50 -1.94 5.59 -0.88
N ASP A 51 -1.48 6.45 0.02
CA ASP A 51 -1.88 6.49 1.41
C ASP A 51 -2.72 7.71 1.72
N PHE A 52 -3.78 7.52 2.49
CA PHE A 52 -4.67 8.55 2.98
C PHE A 52 -4.63 8.59 4.51
N PRO A 53 -4.72 9.76 5.15
CA PRO A 53 -4.86 9.87 6.61
C PRO A 53 -6.31 9.50 7.00
N ALA A 54 -6.70 8.25 6.79
CA ALA A 54 -8.07 7.72 6.89
C ALA A 54 -8.12 6.41 7.69
N GLY A 55 -7.22 6.23 8.67
CA GLY A 55 -7.20 5.08 9.54
C GLY A 55 -8.28 5.09 10.62
N SER A 56 -8.32 4.04 11.44
CA SER A 56 -9.37 3.81 12.45
C SER A 56 -9.48 4.90 13.52
N ALA A 57 -8.41 5.67 13.76
CA ALA A 57 -8.44 6.80 14.69
C ALA A 57 -9.38 7.94 14.26
N ARG A 58 -9.81 7.94 13.00
CA ARG A 58 -10.75 8.94 12.45
C ARG A 58 -12.19 8.49 12.48
N ASP A 59 -12.47 7.28 12.92
CA ASP A 59 -13.83 6.79 13.04
C ASP A 59 -14.59 7.59 14.12
N PRO A 60 -15.81 8.06 13.84
CA PRO A 60 -16.68 8.55 14.89
C PRO A 60 -16.96 7.44 15.92
N ALA A 61 -17.03 7.77 17.21
CA ALA A 61 -17.24 6.81 18.27
C ALA A 61 -18.48 5.89 18.04
N ALA A 62 -19.54 6.43 17.44
CA ALA A 62 -20.76 5.67 17.10
C ALA A 62 -20.61 4.80 15.84
N LYS A 63 -19.48 4.89 15.11
CA LYS A 63 -19.24 4.18 13.84
C LYS A 63 -17.86 3.52 13.82
N ALA A 64 -17.40 3.03 14.94
CA ALA A 64 -16.13 2.31 15.03
C ALA A 64 -16.10 1.15 14.02
N GLY A 65 -15.00 1.03 13.26
CA GLY A 65 -14.83 0.07 12.16
C GLY A 65 -15.27 0.58 10.79
N LEU A 66 -15.73 1.83 10.68
CA LEU A 66 -16.14 2.42 9.40
C LEU A 66 -14.97 2.50 8.42
N ALA A 67 -13.81 3.00 8.87
CA ALA A 67 -12.62 3.12 8.04
C ALA A 67 -12.13 1.75 7.55
N GLN A 68 -12.08 0.76 8.44
CA GLN A 68 -11.69 -0.61 8.09
C GLN A 68 -12.64 -1.23 7.06
N LEU A 69 -13.96 -1.09 7.28
CA LEU A 69 -14.97 -1.61 6.35
C LEU A 69 -14.87 -0.91 4.99
N THR A 70 -14.74 0.42 4.97
CA THR A 70 -14.60 1.20 3.74
C THR A 70 -13.37 0.76 2.96
N HIS A 71 -12.21 0.67 3.63
CA HIS A 71 -10.97 0.22 3.02
C HIS A 71 -11.08 -1.18 2.42
N GLY A 72 -11.64 -2.14 3.16
CA GLY A 72 -11.82 -3.53 2.71
C GLY A 72 -12.83 -3.71 1.59
N LEU A 73 -13.57 -2.65 1.22
CA LEU A 73 -14.59 -2.70 0.16
C LEU A 73 -14.19 -1.94 -1.12
N LEU A 74 -13.02 -1.29 -1.15
CA LEU A 74 -12.62 -0.46 -2.29
C LEU A 74 -12.53 -1.24 -3.61
N ASP A 75 -12.07 -2.48 -3.58
CA ASP A 75 -11.91 -3.36 -4.74
C ASP A 75 -13.09 -4.31 -4.98
N GLN A 76 -14.14 -4.21 -4.15
CA GLN A 76 -15.31 -5.09 -4.24
C GLN A 76 -16.35 -4.67 -5.29
N GLY A 77 -15.98 -3.70 -6.13
CA GLY A 77 -16.70 -3.17 -7.27
C GLY A 77 -16.25 -1.74 -7.52
N ALA A 78 -15.85 -1.42 -8.74
CA ALA A 78 -15.41 -0.08 -9.10
C ALA A 78 -15.58 0.22 -10.59
N GLY A 79 -16.14 1.39 -10.91
CA GLY A 79 -16.27 1.90 -12.27
C GLY A 79 -17.02 0.94 -13.22
N GLY A 80 -18.10 0.33 -12.76
CA GLY A 80 -18.89 -0.64 -13.52
C GLY A 80 -18.30 -2.06 -13.57
N LEU A 81 -17.21 -2.33 -12.83
CA LEU A 81 -16.58 -3.65 -12.77
C LEU A 81 -16.90 -4.34 -11.46
N SER A 82 -17.24 -5.62 -11.52
CA SER A 82 -17.34 -6.46 -10.31
C SER A 82 -15.94 -6.76 -9.75
N ASP A 83 -15.87 -7.22 -8.50
CA ASP A 83 -14.67 -7.73 -7.84
C ASP A 83 -13.92 -8.77 -8.69
N SER A 84 -14.66 -9.75 -9.22
CA SER A 84 -14.09 -10.78 -10.10
C SER A 84 -13.56 -10.20 -11.41
N ALA A 85 -14.24 -9.21 -12.01
CA ALA A 85 -13.76 -8.54 -13.22
C ALA A 85 -12.48 -7.73 -12.97
N ILE A 86 -12.38 -7.07 -11.82
CA ILE A 86 -11.16 -6.37 -11.39
C ILE A 86 -10.02 -7.38 -11.22
N ALA A 87 -10.26 -8.47 -10.48
CA ALA A 87 -9.25 -9.51 -10.25
C ALA A 87 -8.75 -10.16 -11.56
N HIS A 88 -9.65 -10.49 -12.49
CA HIS A 88 -9.26 -11.03 -13.80
C HIS A 88 -8.41 -10.04 -14.59
N ARG A 89 -8.81 -8.77 -14.68
CA ARG A 89 -8.06 -7.76 -15.42
C ARG A 89 -6.68 -7.48 -14.84
N LEU A 90 -6.52 -7.52 -13.50
CA LEU A 90 -5.23 -7.43 -12.84
C LEU A 90 -4.35 -8.63 -13.19
N ALA A 91 -4.91 -9.85 -13.16
CA ALA A 91 -4.20 -11.07 -13.52
C ALA A 91 -3.75 -11.06 -14.99
N ASP A 92 -4.58 -10.57 -15.91
CA ASP A 92 -4.26 -10.48 -17.35
C ASP A 92 -3.03 -9.62 -17.64
N VAL A 93 -2.71 -8.67 -16.76
CA VAL A 93 -1.53 -7.78 -16.90
C VAL A 93 -0.43 -8.09 -15.88
N GLY A 94 -0.56 -9.19 -15.13
CA GLY A 94 0.41 -9.56 -14.10
C GLY A 94 0.52 -8.54 -12.95
N ALA A 95 -0.56 -7.79 -12.70
CA ALA A 95 -0.59 -6.80 -11.64
C ALA A 95 -1.18 -7.37 -10.35
N VAL A 96 -0.72 -6.83 -9.22
CA VAL A 96 -1.23 -7.15 -7.87
C VAL A 96 -1.70 -5.86 -7.22
N LEU A 97 -2.96 -5.83 -6.83
CA LEU A 97 -3.54 -4.78 -6.00
C LEU A 97 -3.69 -5.31 -4.58
N SER A 98 -3.29 -4.53 -3.59
CA SER A 98 -3.43 -4.85 -2.17
C SER A 98 -3.70 -3.58 -1.38
N GLY A 99 -4.10 -3.74 -0.12
CA GLY A 99 -4.36 -2.62 0.77
C GLY A 99 -3.49 -2.68 2.02
N ASN A 100 -3.23 -1.52 2.58
CA ASN A 100 -2.67 -1.34 3.92
C ASN A 100 -3.64 -0.52 4.75
N PHE A 101 -3.84 -0.94 6.00
CA PHE A 101 -4.76 -0.30 6.93
C PHE A 101 -4.19 -0.35 8.34
N ASP A 102 -4.15 0.79 8.99
CA ASP A 102 -3.75 0.91 10.39
C ASP A 102 -4.61 1.95 11.14
N ARG A 103 -4.16 2.35 12.32
CA ARG A 103 -4.84 3.34 13.13
C ARG A 103 -4.87 4.72 12.47
N ASP A 104 -3.82 5.10 11.75
CA ASP A 104 -3.63 6.46 11.24
C ASP A 104 -3.92 6.56 9.75
N ARG A 105 -3.72 5.47 8.99
CA ARG A 105 -3.74 5.44 7.53
C ARG A 105 -4.58 4.31 6.96
N ALA A 106 -5.13 4.58 5.79
CA ALA A 106 -5.65 3.59 4.87
C ALA A 106 -5.04 3.84 3.50
N GLY A 107 -4.59 2.79 2.81
CA GLY A 107 -3.93 2.93 1.54
C GLY A 107 -4.16 1.75 0.61
N VAL A 108 -3.83 1.97 -0.66
CA VAL A 108 -3.86 0.95 -1.71
C VAL A 108 -2.49 0.89 -2.35
N THR A 109 -1.98 -0.30 -2.54
CA THR A 109 -0.72 -0.55 -3.23
C THR A 109 -0.98 -1.31 -4.53
N LEU A 110 -0.30 -0.90 -5.59
CA LEU A 110 -0.30 -1.57 -6.89
C LEU A 110 1.13 -1.97 -7.24
N ARG A 111 1.33 -3.23 -7.55
CA ARG A 111 2.55 -3.72 -8.21
C ARG A 111 2.21 -4.16 -9.61
N THR A 112 2.98 -3.71 -10.60
CA THR A 112 2.76 -4.05 -12.01
C THR A 112 4.08 -4.07 -12.77
N LEU A 113 4.05 -4.57 -14.00
CA LEU A 113 5.17 -4.47 -14.93
C LEU A 113 5.33 -3.01 -15.41
N SER A 114 6.55 -2.59 -15.70
CA SER A 114 6.85 -1.22 -16.16
C SER A 114 6.61 -1.03 -17.67
N SER A 115 6.35 -2.09 -18.44
CA SER A 115 5.98 -2.02 -19.85
C SER A 115 4.69 -1.21 -20.03
N ALA A 116 4.63 -0.39 -21.06
CA ALA A 116 3.55 0.60 -21.23
C ALA A 116 2.16 -0.04 -21.26
N ALA A 117 2.01 -1.16 -21.96
CA ALA A 117 0.71 -1.80 -22.17
C ALA A 117 0.10 -2.34 -20.86
N GLU A 118 0.92 -3.00 -20.03
CA GLU A 118 0.49 -3.56 -18.73
C GLU A 118 0.31 -2.46 -17.70
N LYS A 119 1.29 -1.56 -17.61
CA LYS A 119 1.27 -0.42 -16.69
C LYS A 119 0.02 0.43 -16.87
N ASP A 120 -0.31 0.84 -18.09
CA ASP A 120 -1.43 1.75 -18.34
C ASP A 120 -2.78 1.10 -17.96
N LYS A 121 -2.96 -0.20 -18.22
CA LYS A 121 -4.15 -0.95 -17.79
C LYS A 121 -4.22 -1.09 -16.27
N ALA A 122 -3.10 -1.38 -15.62
CA ALA A 122 -3.04 -1.50 -14.17
C ALA A 122 -3.32 -0.16 -13.46
N LEU A 123 -2.80 0.94 -14.01
CA LEU A 123 -3.07 2.29 -13.51
C LEU A 123 -4.54 2.72 -13.70
N ASP A 124 -5.18 2.36 -14.82
CA ASP A 124 -6.62 2.59 -15.02
C ASP A 124 -7.44 1.85 -13.95
N LEU A 125 -7.10 0.60 -13.63
CA LEU A 125 -7.78 -0.16 -12.57
C LEU A 125 -7.56 0.46 -11.19
N LEU A 126 -6.35 0.88 -10.85
CA LEU A 126 -6.06 1.59 -9.60
C LEU A 126 -6.89 2.88 -9.51
N ALA A 127 -6.95 3.66 -10.58
CA ALA A 127 -7.72 4.89 -10.62
C ALA A 127 -9.23 4.63 -10.41
N ARG A 128 -9.79 3.57 -11.03
CA ARG A 128 -11.20 3.18 -10.82
C ARG A 128 -11.46 2.80 -9.36
N VAL A 129 -10.63 1.95 -8.78
CA VAL A 129 -10.76 1.52 -7.37
C VAL A 129 -10.73 2.72 -6.41
N LEU A 130 -9.86 3.69 -6.66
CA LEU A 130 -9.74 4.86 -5.79
C LEU A 130 -10.80 5.94 -6.02
N GLN A 131 -11.26 6.12 -7.26
CA GLN A 131 -12.13 7.24 -7.62
C GLN A 131 -13.59 6.87 -7.80
N GLN A 132 -13.89 5.61 -8.07
CA GLN A 132 -15.22 5.13 -8.42
C GLN A 132 -15.60 3.83 -7.69
N PRO A 133 -15.34 3.67 -6.38
CA PRO A 133 -15.77 2.50 -5.63
C PRO A 133 -17.31 2.45 -5.56
N GLU A 134 -17.91 1.27 -5.73
CA GLU A 134 -19.37 1.11 -5.81
C GLU A 134 -20.04 0.65 -4.51
N PHE A 135 -19.29 0.00 -3.64
CA PHE A 135 -19.79 -0.50 -2.34
C PHE A 135 -21.10 -1.29 -2.45
N PRO A 136 -21.14 -2.46 -3.12
CA PRO A 136 -22.38 -3.20 -3.34
C PRO A 136 -23.03 -3.60 -2.02
N GLN A 137 -24.33 -3.33 -1.85
CA GLN A 137 -25.05 -3.55 -0.59
C GLN A 137 -24.97 -4.99 -0.05
N PRO A 138 -25.05 -6.05 -0.88
CA PRO A 138 -24.88 -7.43 -0.39
C PRO A 138 -23.47 -7.67 0.20
N VAL A 139 -22.44 -7.07 -0.40
CA VAL A 139 -21.04 -7.19 0.04
C VAL A 139 -20.84 -6.42 1.36
N ILE A 140 -21.34 -5.18 1.45
CA ILE A 140 -21.33 -4.41 2.70
C ILE A 140 -21.95 -5.22 3.85
N LYS A 141 -23.13 -5.82 3.62
CA LYS A 141 -23.82 -6.61 4.65
C LYS A 141 -22.99 -7.81 5.10
N ARG A 142 -22.40 -8.53 4.16
CA ARG A 142 -21.53 -9.70 4.44
C ARG A 142 -20.30 -9.30 5.23
N GLU A 143 -19.56 -8.30 4.76
CA GLU A 143 -18.29 -7.88 5.38
C GLU A 143 -18.52 -7.22 6.75
N LYS A 144 -19.61 -6.45 6.91
CA LYS A 144 -20.01 -5.95 8.22
C LYS A 144 -20.28 -7.07 9.23
N GLN A 145 -20.95 -8.14 8.81
CA GLN A 145 -21.19 -9.29 9.68
C GLN A 145 -19.90 -10.01 10.06
N ARG A 146 -18.97 -10.16 9.10
CA ARG A 146 -17.63 -10.74 9.36
C ARG A 146 -16.84 -9.88 10.34
N LEU A 147 -16.84 -8.57 10.16
CA LEU A 147 -16.14 -7.64 11.04
C LEU A 147 -16.72 -7.68 12.47
N ILE A 148 -18.03 -7.71 12.61
CA ILE A 148 -18.68 -7.84 13.94
C ILE A 148 -18.31 -9.18 14.59
N ALA A 149 -18.26 -10.27 13.83
CA ALA A 149 -17.88 -11.58 14.35
C ALA A 149 -16.42 -11.58 14.83
N SER A 150 -15.49 -11.02 14.04
CA SER A 150 -14.08 -10.93 14.43
C SER A 150 -13.84 -10.07 15.68
N ILE A 151 -14.59 -8.95 15.82
CA ILE A 151 -14.51 -8.12 17.03
C ILE A 151 -14.96 -8.91 18.26
N ARG A 152 -16.08 -9.65 18.18
CA ARG A 152 -16.57 -10.47 19.29
C ARG A 152 -15.61 -11.59 19.67
N GLU A 153 -15.00 -12.21 18.69
CA GLU A 153 -13.95 -13.22 18.91
C GLU A 153 -12.74 -12.63 19.62
N ALA A 154 -12.26 -11.47 19.17
CA ALA A 154 -11.15 -10.75 19.78
C ALA A 154 -11.45 -10.27 21.22
N GLU A 155 -12.70 -9.94 21.54
CA GLU A 155 -13.15 -9.59 22.89
C GLU A 155 -13.22 -10.80 23.83
N ALA A 156 -13.35 -11.99 23.29
CA ALA A 156 -13.36 -13.25 24.07
C ALA A 156 -11.94 -13.79 24.32
N ASP A 157 -10.91 -13.29 23.60
CA ASP A 157 -9.52 -13.71 23.77
C ASP A 157 -8.82 -12.92 24.88
N PRO A 158 -8.38 -13.58 25.97
CA PRO A 158 -7.75 -12.90 27.11
C PRO A 158 -6.46 -12.15 26.75
N GLY A 159 -5.67 -12.65 25.77
CA GLY A 159 -4.46 -12.00 25.28
C GLY A 159 -4.76 -10.66 24.62
N THR A 160 -5.73 -10.66 23.69
CA THR A 160 -6.17 -9.43 23.00
C THR A 160 -6.77 -8.41 23.95
N VAL A 161 -7.49 -8.86 25.00
CA VAL A 161 -8.05 -7.96 26.02
C VAL A 161 -6.93 -7.33 26.85
N ALA A 162 -5.92 -8.11 27.24
CA ALA A 162 -4.77 -7.60 27.98
C ALA A 162 -3.98 -6.57 27.17
N ASP A 163 -3.67 -6.84 25.90
CA ASP A 163 -2.94 -5.92 24.99
C ASP A 163 -3.67 -4.58 24.78
N LYS A 164 -5.00 -4.57 24.86
CA LYS A 164 -5.79 -3.32 24.77
C LYS A 164 -5.81 -2.51 26.05
N ALA A 165 -5.52 -3.14 27.20
CA ALA A 165 -5.58 -2.51 28.51
C ALA A 165 -4.26 -1.82 28.91
N PHE A 166 -3.15 -2.15 28.22
CA PHE A 166 -1.82 -1.59 28.42
C PHE A 166 -1.38 -0.72 27.24
#